data_ce47113955c0da3bb3b9ee5b8c652c5a
#
_entry.id   ce47113955c0da3bb3b9ee5b8c652c5a
#
_cell.length_a   1.000
_cell.length_b   1.000
_cell.length_c   1.000
_cell.angle_alpha   90.00
_cell.angle_beta   90.00
_cell.angle_gamma   90.00
#
_symmetry.space_group_name_H-M   'P 1'
#
loop_
_entity.id
_entity.type
_entity.pdbx_description
1 polymer ?
#
loop_
_entity_poly.entity_id
_entity_poly.type
_entity_poly.pdbx_seq_one_letter_code
_entity_poly.pdbx_strand_id
1 'polypeptide(L)'
;IKAAREFGVTKGMKLAGLLIFFSDIHSLGVKNTEGLQFTTSWYWDMNDESRKFADKFMAKTKRRPSEIQAADYSATMTWLQAAQRAGTLEADKVMAEWKSKPIKDFFGEGVIRPDGRYAHDMYLMEVKSPAESKGTWDYYKLVKKLPADQVWTTKAESKCQYWK
;
A
#
# COMPACT_ATOMS: atom_id res chain seq x y z
N ILE A 1 0.65 16.52 13.79
CA ILE A 1 1.43 17.08 12.67
C ILE A 1 1.44 18.62 12.79
N LYS A 2 0.29 19.31 12.84
CA LYS A 2 0.21 20.79 12.95
C LYS A 2 1.01 21.30 14.14
N ALA A 3 0.73 20.80 15.35
CA ALA A 3 1.42 21.20 16.57
C ALA A 3 2.95 21.03 16.46
N ALA A 4 3.44 19.92 15.90
CA ALA A 4 4.87 19.72 15.70
C ALA A 4 5.51 20.80 14.82
N ARG A 5 4.79 21.30 13.83
CA ARG A 5 5.25 22.44 12.99
C ARG A 5 5.22 23.75 13.76
N GLU A 6 4.12 24.05 14.48
CA GLU A 6 3.97 25.25 15.27
C GLU A 6 5.05 25.38 16.34
N PHE A 7 5.41 24.28 16.99
CA PHE A 7 6.49 24.24 17.99
C PHE A 7 7.89 24.04 17.38
N GLY A 8 8.03 24.08 16.06
CA GLY A 8 9.33 24.04 15.38
C GLY A 8 10.06 22.68 15.41
N VAL A 9 9.39 21.59 15.82
CA VAL A 9 9.98 20.23 15.86
C VAL A 9 10.54 19.84 14.50
N THR A 10 9.85 20.19 13.42
CA THR A 10 10.25 19.87 12.05
C THR A 10 11.51 20.61 11.56
N LYS A 11 12.03 21.58 12.31
CA LYS A 11 13.29 22.26 11.98
C LYS A 11 14.50 21.39 12.29
N GLY A 12 14.39 20.50 13.26
CA GLY A 12 15.48 19.62 13.69
C GLY A 12 15.24 18.13 13.49
N MET A 13 14.00 17.71 13.23
CA MET A 13 13.64 16.31 13.11
C MET A 13 12.65 16.08 11.96
N LYS A 14 12.74 14.92 11.32
CA LYS A 14 11.68 14.44 10.42
C LYS A 14 10.57 13.79 11.24
N LEU A 15 9.33 14.03 10.85
CA LEU A 15 8.19 13.33 11.40
C LEU A 15 7.98 12.01 10.66
N ALA A 16 7.72 10.94 11.40
CA ALA A 16 7.31 9.65 10.84
C ALA A 16 5.89 9.32 11.31
N GLY A 17 5.05 8.90 10.35
CA GLY A 17 3.69 8.41 10.62
C GLY A 17 3.69 6.90 10.60
N LEU A 18 3.18 6.25 11.66
CA LEU A 18 3.08 4.79 11.72
C LEU A 18 1.85 4.24 10.99
N LEU A 19 0.79 5.06 10.91
CA LEU A 19 -0.46 4.72 10.23
C LEU A 19 -1.00 6.01 9.61
N ILE A 20 -0.63 6.26 8.36
CA ILE A 20 -1.03 7.45 7.59
C ILE A 20 -1.51 6.99 6.23
N PHE A 21 -2.70 7.41 5.88
CA PHE A 21 -3.34 7.08 4.62
C PHE A 21 -3.35 8.28 3.66
N PHE A 22 -3.52 7.98 2.40
CA PHE A 22 -3.63 8.98 1.33
C PHE A 22 -4.75 10.01 1.58
N SER A 23 -5.88 9.55 2.13
CA SER A 23 -7.00 10.39 2.54
C SER A 23 -6.65 11.39 3.64
N ASP A 24 -5.74 11.03 4.56
CA ASP A 24 -5.34 11.90 5.66
C ASP A 24 -4.52 13.08 5.12
N ILE A 25 -3.60 12.80 4.20
CA ILE A 25 -2.82 13.85 3.54
C ILE A 25 -3.71 14.76 2.71
N HIS A 26 -4.70 14.19 2.00
CA HIS A 26 -5.67 14.98 1.25
C HIS A 26 -6.47 15.92 2.17
N SER A 27 -6.93 15.42 3.31
CA SER A 27 -7.72 16.18 4.27
C SER A 27 -6.93 17.26 5.02
N LEU A 28 -5.68 16.96 5.38
CA LEU A 28 -4.79 17.88 6.10
C LEU A 28 -4.17 18.92 5.18
N GLY A 29 -4.00 18.56 3.90
CA GLY A 29 -3.34 19.36 2.88
C GLY A 29 -1.81 19.22 2.90
N VAL A 30 -1.23 19.27 1.71
CA VAL A 30 0.23 19.11 1.48
C VAL A 30 1.06 20.07 2.32
N LYS A 31 0.66 21.35 2.40
CA LYS A 31 1.35 22.38 3.20
C LYS A 31 1.52 22.00 4.68
N ASN A 32 0.52 21.32 5.26
CA ASN A 32 0.57 20.92 6.67
C ASN A 32 1.32 19.62 6.91
N THR A 33 1.50 18.82 5.88
CA THR A 33 2.06 17.46 5.97
C THR A 33 3.40 17.29 5.25
N GLU A 34 3.89 18.35 4.60
CA GLU A 34 5.18 18.38 3.91
C GLU A 34 6.31 17.74 4.70
N GLY A 35 7.09 16.88 4.08
CA GLY A 35 8.23 16.19 4.69
C GLY A 35 7.87 15.07 5.66
N LEU A 36 6.58 14.79 5.90
CA LEU A 36 6.15 13.63 6.68
C LEU A 36 6.55 12.34 5.97
N GLN A 37 7.23 11.44 6.67
CA GLN A 37 7.62 10.14 6.15
C GLN A 37 6.74 9.03 6.74
N PHE A 38 6.45 8.01 5.94
CA PHE A 38 5.64 6.84 6.32
C PHE A 38 5.86 5.72 5.32
N THR A 39 5.47 4.50 5.69
CA THR A 39 5.48 3.36 4.78
C THR A 39 4.09 3.11 4.21
N THR A 40 4.04 2.72 2.94
CA THR A 40 2.80 2.32 2.27
C THR A 40 3.05 1.10 1.39
N SER A 41 2.01 0.36 1.12
CA SER A 41 2.02 -0.79 0.22
C SER A 41 1.90 -0.41 -1.25
N TRP A 42 1.29 0.74 -1.52
CA TRP A 42 1.00 1.17 -2.89
C TRP A 42 0.70 2.68 -2.95
N TYR A 43 0.92 3.26 -4.13
CA TYR A 43 0.55 4.62 -4.47
C TYR A 43 0.11 4.69 -5.94
N TRP A 44 -0.90 5.47 -6.24
CA TRP A 44 -1.54 5.50 -7.55
C TRP A 44 -0.61 5.87 -8.72
N ASP A 45 0.45 6.63 -8.46
CA ASP A 45 1.40 7.13 -9.47
C ASP A 45 2.75 6.38 -9.47
N MET A 46 2.77 5.09 -9.09
CA MET A 46 4.02 4.32 -9.04
C MET A 46 4.48 3.83 -10.41
N ASN A 47 3.54 3.41 -11.25
CA ASN A 47 3.79 2.86 -12.57
C ASN A 47 2.54 2.97 -13.45
N ASP A 48 2.65 2.56 -14.73
CA ASP A 48 1.56 2.67 -15.70
C ASP A 48 0.33 1.84 -15.33
N GLU A 49 0.50 0.66 -14.76
CA GLU A 49 -0.60 -0.21 -14.35
C GLU A 49 -1.36 0.39 -13.18
N SER A 50 -0.64 0.92 -12.19
CA SER A 50 -1.20 1.66 -11.05
C SER A 50 -1.98 2.89 -11.52
N ARG A 51 -1.42 3.66 -12.45
CA ARG A 51 -2.10 4.83 -13.05
C ARG A 51 -3.38 4.43 -13.79
N LYS A 52 -3.34 3.38 -14.61
CA LYS A 52 -4.53 2.86 -15.34
C LYS A 52 -5.64 2.43 -14.40
N PHE A 53 -5.30 1.73 -13.30
CA PHE A 53 -6.28 1.38 -12.27
C PHE A 53 -6.86 2.63 -11.62
N ALA A 54 -6.00 3.56 -11.20
CA ALA A 54 -6.39 4.79 -10.54
C ALA A 54 -7.27 5.70 -11.43
N ASP A 55 -7.04 5.72 -12.74
CA ASP A 55 -7.86 6.46 -13.69
C ASP A 55 -9.27 5.86 -13.82
N LYS A 56 -9.38 4.53 -13.89
CA LYS A 56 -10.67 3.84 -13.88
C LYS A 56 -11.46 4.10 -12.59
N PHE A 57 -10.77 4.09 -11.45
CA PHE A 57 -11.37 4.39 -10.15
C PHE A 57 -11.84 5.86 -10.09
N MET A 58 -10.99 6.80 -10.52
CA MET A 58 -11.28 8.22 -10.58
C MET A 58 -12.48 8.54 -11.46
N ALA A 59 -12.62 7.86 -12.59
CA ALA A 59 -13.77 8.05 -13.50
C ALA A 59 -15.11 7.78 -12.80
N LYS A 60 -15.12 6.76 -11.90
CA LYS A 60 -16.32 6.35 -11.16
C LYS A 60 -16.56 7.14 -9.87
N THR A 61 -15.51 7.42 -9.11
CA THR A 61 -15.62 7.94 -7.73
C THR A 61 -15.28 9.42 -7.60
N LYS A 62 -14.68 10.01 -8.64
CA LYS A 62 -14.15 11.40 -8.66
C LYS A 62 -13.01 11.62 -7.65
N ARG A 63 -12.36 10.53 -7.18
CA ARG A 63 -11.22 10.55 -6.25
C ARG A 63 -10.17 9.56 -6.70
N ARG A 64 -8.90 9.82 -6.37
CA ARG A 64 -7.85 8.80 -6.50
C ARG A 64 -8.00 7.76 -5.39
N PRO A 65 -7.76 6.47 -5.70
CA PRO A 65 -7.82 5.42 -4.69
C PRO A 65 -6.67 5.55 -3.70
N SER A 66 -6.94 5.20 -2.45
CA SER A 66 -5.90 4.92 -1.47
C SER A 66 -5.31 3.52 -1.69
N GLU A 67 -4.21 3.24 -0.99
CA GLU A 67 -3.60 1.91 -0.91
C GLU A 67 -4.58 0.84 -0.42
N ILE A 68 -5.48 1.19 0.50
CA ILE A 68 -6.50 0.26 1.02
C ILE A 68 -7.49 -0.16 -0.06
N GLN A 69 -8.02 0.82 -0.79
CA GLN A 69 -8.97 0.54 -1.88
C GLN A 69 -8.33 -0.23 -3.03
N ALA A 70 -7.06 0.04 -3.31
CA ALA A 70 -6.28 -0.72 -4.28
C ALA A 70 -6.05 -2.16 -3.81
N ALA A 71 -5.70 -2.35 -2.53
CA ALA A 71 -5.51 -3.66 -1.92
C ALA A 71 -6.78 -4.50 -1.92
N ASP A 72 -7.92 -3.91 -1.54
CA ASP A 72 -9.22 -4.60 -1.53
C ASP A 72 -9.62 -5.07 -2.93
N TYR A 73 -9.40 -4.24 -3.95
CA TYR A 73 -9.67 -4.62 -5.32
C TYR A 73 -8.77 -5.78 -5.77
N SER A 74 -7.45 -5.67 -5.53
CA SER A 74 -6.49 -6.72 -5.87
C SER A 74 -6.80 -8.03 -5.14
N ALA A 75 -7.04 -7.98 -3.84
CA ALA A 75 -7.38 -9.16 -3.03
C ALA A 75 -8.65 -9.84 -3.53
N THR A 76 -9.71 -9.07 -3.80
CA THR A 76 -10.97 -9.60 -4.33
C THR A 76 -10.78 -10.26 -5.69
N MET A 77 -10.10 -9.59 -6.61
CA MET A 77 -9.88 -10.13 -7.96
C MET A 77 -9.02 -11.39 -7.97
N THR A 78 -7.95 -11.40 -7.19
CA THR A 78 -7.04 -12.56 -7.12
C THR A 78 -7.69 -13.74 -6.39
N TRP A 79 -8.55 -13.49 -5.39
CA TRP A 79 -9.37 -14.52 -4.77
C TRP A 79 -10.39 -15.12 -5.75
N LEU A 80 -11.11 -14.29 -6.51
CA LEU A 80 -12.05 -14.75 -7.55
C LEU A 80 -11.36 -15.61 -8.62
N GLN A 81 -10.17 -15.20 -9.04
CA GLN A 81 -9.34 -15.97 -9.96
C GLN A 81 -8.91 -17.32 -9.36
N ALA A 82 -8.56 -17.35 -8.06
CA ALA A 82 -8.26 -18.60 -7.36
C ALA A 82 -9.47 -19.52 -7.27
N ALA A 83 -10.66 -18.99 -6.95
CA ALA A 83 -11.90 -19.74 -6.93
C ALA A 83 -12.25 -20.32 -8.32
N GLN A 84 -12.04 -19.53 -9.37
CA GLN A 84 -12.23 -20.00 -10.76
C GLN A 84 -11.29 -21.15 -11.12
N ARG A 85 -10.01 -21.05 -10.74
CA ARG A 85 -9.02 -22.13 -10.97
C ARG A 85 -9.32 -23.37 -10.14
N ALA A 86 -9.77 -23.20 -8.89
CA ALA A 86 -10.17 -24.29 -8.01
C ALA A 86 -11.46 -25.00 -8.46
N GLY A 87 -12.29 -24.35 -9.31
CA GLY A 87 -13.58 -24.87 -9.76
C GLY A 87 -14.61 -25.02 -8.64
N THR A 88 -14.43 -24.32 -7.52
CA THR A 88 -15.29 -24.43 -6.32
C THR A 88 -15.18 -23.17 -5.46
N LEU A 89 -16.16 -22.98 -4.55
CA LEU A 89 -16.14 -21.95 -3.52
C LEU A 89 -15.79 -22.50 -2.13
N GLU A 90 -15.41 -23.78 -2.05
CA GLU A 90 -15.00 -24.40 -0.80
C GLU A 90 -13.68 -23.76 -0.32
N ALA A 91 -13.70 -23.22 0.91
CA ALA A 91 -12.69 -22.30 1.42
C ALA A 91 -11.27 -22.86 1.39
N ASP A 92 -11.08 -24.10 1.84
CA ASP A 92 -9.74 -24.69 1.93
C ASP A 92 -9.13 -24.93 0.54
N LYS A 93 -9.94 -25.32 -0.43
CA LYS A 93 -9.51 -25.52 -1.82
C LYS A 93 -9.16 -24.20 -2.50
N VAL A 94 -9.99 -23.18 -2.30
CA VAL A 94 -9.70 -21.83 -2.82
C VAL A 94 -8.43 -21.26 -2.19
N MET A 95 -8.26 -21.40 -0.89
CA MET A 95 -7.06 -20.94 -0.20
C MET A 95 -5.79 -21.70 -0.63
N ALA A 96 -5.88 -23.00 -0.83
CA ALA A 96 -4.78 -23.79 -1.36
C ALA A 96 -4.37 -23.30 -2.75
N GLU A 97 -5.35 -23.10 -3.64
CA GLU A 97 -5.10 -22.57 -4.99
C GLU A 97 -4.57 -21.13 -4.96
N TRP A 98 -5.07 -20.28 -4.07
CA TRP A 98 -4.62 -18.89 -3.96
C TRP A 98 -3.19 -18.78 -3.47
N LYS A 99 -2.77 -19.65 -2.53
CA LYS A 99 -1.39 -19.75 -2.02
C LYS A 99 -0.42 -20.43 -3.00
N SER A 100 -0.92 -21.20 -3.96
CA SER A 100 -0.07 -22.03 -4.85
C SER A 100 0.73 -21.21 -5.87
N LYS A 101 0.35 -19.97 -6.14
CA LYS A 101 0.95 -19.13 -7.18
C LYS A 101 1.28 -17.74 -6.67
N PRO A 102 2.36 -17.13 -7.16
CA PRO A 102 2.61 -15.71 -6.95
C PRO A 102 1.46 -14.86 -7.49
N ILE A 103 1.16 -13.80 -6.80
CA ILE A 103 0.27 -12.73 -7.27
C ILE A 103 1.13 -11.69 -7.98
N LYS A 104 0.70 -11.28 -9.18
CA LYS A 104 1.31 -10.19 -9.92
C LYS A 104 0.22 -9.40 -10.62
N ASP A 105 0.02 -8.19 -10.16
CA ASP A 105 -0.97 -7.26 -10.71
C ASP A 105 -0.53 -5.79 -10.53
N PHE A 106 -1.45 -4.85 -10.78
CA PHE A 106 -1.19 -3.41 -10.63
C PHE A 106 -0.82 -2.98 -9.20
N PHE A 107 -1.21 -3.78 -8.19
CA PHE A 107 -0.91 -3.49 -6.78
C PHE A 107 0.52 -3.88 -6.42
N GLY A 108 1.01 -5.00 -6.94
CA GLY A 108 2.37 -5.46 -6.70
C GLY A 108 2.60 -6.90 -7.11
N GLU A 109 3.80 -7.35 -6.80
CA GLU A 109 4.21 -8.75 -6.97
C GLU A 109 4.57 -9.34 -5.62
N GLY A 110 4.04 -10.52 -5.29
CA GLY A 110 4.30 -11.17 -4.01
C GLY A 110 3.64 -12.53 -3.90
N VAL A 111 3.68 -13.11 -2.71
CA VAL A 111 3.14 -14.44 -2.41
C VAL A 111 2.28 -14.41 -1.16
N ILE A 112 1.23 -15.24 -1.13
CA ILE A 112 0.49 -15.49 0.10
C ILE A 112 1.20 -16.62 0.84
N ARG A 113 1.76 -16.29 1.99
CA ARG A 113 2.50 -17.22 2.84
C ARG A 113 1.57 -18.19 3.57
N PRO A 114 2.11 -19.28 4.17
CA PRO A 114 1.31 -20.23 4.95
C PRO A 114 0.52 -19.56 6.08
N ASP A 115 1.06 -18.50 6.70
CA ASP A 115 0.38 -17.71 7.74
C ASP A 115 -0.76 -16.82 7.21
N GLY A 116 -1.04 -16.85 5.90
CA GLY A 116 -2.09 -16.06 5.25
C GLY A 116 -1.68 -14.65 4.87
N ARG A 117 -0.45 -14.23 5.18
CA ARG A 117 0.02 -12.89 4.84
C ARG A 117 0.44 -12.80 3.36
N TYR A 118 -0.04 -11.77 2.69
CA TYR A 118 0.50 -11.40 1.38
C TYR A 118 1.82 -10.66 1.57
N ALA A 119 2.93 -11.32 1.27
CA ALA A 119 4.27 -10.77 1.38
C ALA A 119 4.68 -10.16 0.04
N HIS A 120 4.83 -8.85 0.02
CA HIS A 120 5.21 -8.03 -1.13
C HIS A 120 6.12 -6.88 -0.67
N ASP A 121 6.72 -6.17 -1.62
CA ASP A 121 7.53 -5.01 -1.32
C ASP A 121 6.70 -3.88 -0.68
N MET A 122 7.36 -3.11 0.20
CA MET A 122 6.80 -1.90 0.79
C MET A 122 7.59 -0.68 0.34
N TYR A 123 7.04 0.49 0.54
CA TYR A 123 7.61 1.74 0.05
C TYR A 123 7.67 2.78 1.17
N LEU A 124 8.86 3.31 1.42
CA LEU A 124 9.03 4.51 2.24
C LEU A 124 8.74 5.72 1.36
N MET A 125 7.72 6.46 1.72
CA MET A 125 7.29 7.68 1.04
C MET A 125 7.55 8.90 1.89
N GLU A 126 7.67 10.04 1.23
CA GLU A 126 7.68 11.36 1.86
C GLU A 126 6.62 12.24 1.20
N VAL A 127 5.88 12.99 1.99
CA VAL A 127 4.93 13.97 1.45
C VAL A 127 5.69 15.11 0.79
N LYS A 128 5.37 15.39 -0.46
CA LYS A 128 5.93 16.49 -1.25
C LYS A 128 5.67 17.84 -0.58
N SER A 129 6.54 18.80 -0.84
CA SER A 129 6.23 20.21 -0.58
C SER A 129 5.19 20.74 -1.58
N PRO A 130 4.51 21.85 -1.28
CA PRO A 130 3.64 22.50 -2.27
C PRO A 130 4.31 22.83 -3.60
N ALA A 131 5.62 23.14 -3.58
CA ALA A 131 6.39 23.44 -4.79
C ALA A 131 6.72 22.19 -5.63
N GLU A 132 6.80 21.01 -5.02
CA GLU A 132 7.04 19.74 -5.70
C GLU A 132 5.76 19.12 -6.25
N SER A 133 4.61 19.42 -5.65
CA SER A 133 3.31 18.87 -6.03
C SER A 133 2.82 19.51 -7.33
N LYS A 134 2.45 18.68 -8.30
CA LYS A 134 1.88 19.12 -9.59
C LYS A 134 0.38 19.42 -9.51
N GLY A 135 -0.21 19.34 -8.32
CA GLY A 135 -1.63 19.62 -8.08
C GLY A 135 -2.33 18.58 -7.21
N THR A 136 -3.65 18.60 -7.26
CA THR A 136 -4.49 17.69 -6.46
C THR A 136 -4.16 16.23 -6.75
N TRP A 137 -3.97 15.44 -5.70
CA TRP A 137 -3.62 14.02 -5.66
C TRP A 137 -2.14 13.70 -5.88
N ASP A 138 -1.29 14.64 -6.29
CA ASP A 138 0.15 14.43 -6.43
C ASP A 138 0.88 14.77 -5.12
N TYR A 139 0.80 13.84 -4.14
CA TYR A 139 1.22 14.12 -2.77
C TYR A 139 2.53 13.47 -2.35
N TYR A 140 2.94 12.38 -2.99
CA TYR A 140 4.05 11.56 -2.51
C TYR A 140 5.23 11.53 -3.46
N LYS A 141 6.41 11.43 -2.89
CA LYS A 141 7.63 11.00 -3.58
C LYS A 141 8.20 9.77 -2.91
N LEU A 142 8.71 8.84 -3.74
CA LEU A 142 9.37 7.63 -3.27
C LEU A 142 10.74 8.00 -2.68
N VAL A 143 10.96 7.60 -1.42
CA VAL A 143 12.26 7.71 -0.76
C VAL A 143 13.05 6.42 -0.91
N LYS A 144 12.40 5.27 -0.65
CA LYS A 144 13.06 3.96 -0.73
C LYS A 144 12.03 2.85 -0.98
N LYS A 145 12.38 1.92 -1.87
CA LYS A 145 11.71 0.63 -1.96
C LYS A 145 12.30 -0.31 -0.91
N LEU A 146 11.44 -1.00 -0.18
CA LEU A 146 11.79 -1.94 0.88
C LEU A 146 11.39 -3.35 0.41
N PRO A 147 12.35 -4.23 0.07
CA PRO A 147 12.06 -5.58 -0.39
C PRO A 147 11.26 -6.40 0.63
N ALA A 148 10.43 -7.32 0.14
CA ALA A 148 9.54 -8.14 0.97
C ALA A 148 10.28 -8.93 2.07
N ASP A 149 11.47 -9.43 1.77
CA ASP A 149 12.30 -10.18 2.72
C ASP A 149 12.87 -9.34 3.87
N GLN A 150 12.84 -8.02 3.75
CA GLN A 150 13.34 -7.08 4.76
C GLN A 150 12.24 -6.47 5.65
N VAL A 151 10.98 -6.57 5.25
CA VAL A 151 9.89 -5.86 5.93
C VAL A 151 8.88 -6.77 6.62
N TRP A 152 8.84 -8.05 6.25
CA TRP A 152 7.90 -8.99 6.82
C TRP A 152 8.57 -9.89 7.86
N THR A 153 7.89 -10.08 8.99
CA THR A 153 8.28 -11.04 10.03
C THR A 153 8.69 -12.37 9.42
N THR A 154 9.87 -12.87 9.78
CA THR A 154 10.37 -14.18 9.33
C THR A 154 9.62 -15.33 10.00
N LYS A 155 9.80 -16.56 9.48
CA LYS A 155 9.24 -17.77 10.10
C LYS A 155 9.77 -17.95 11.52
N ALA A 156 11.06 -17.69 11.75
CA ALA A 156 11.70 -17.85 13.05
C ALA A 156 11.14 -16.88 14.11
N GLU A 157 10.73 -15.68 13.70
CA GLU A 157 10.14 -14.66 14.57
C GLU A 157 8.63 -14.81 14.74
N SER A 158 7.98 -15.52 13.80
CA SER A 158 6.52 -15.68 13.80
C SER A 158 6.06 -16.64 14.89
N LYS A 159 5.05 -16.21 15.65
CA LYS A 159 4.32 -17.07 16.59
C LYS A 159 3.03 -17.63 16.00
N CYS A 160 2.83 -17.50 14.69
CA CYS A 160 1.62 -17.97 14.03
C CYS A 160 1.57 -19.49 13.99
N GLN A 161 0.49 -20.06 14.53
CA GLN A 161 0.29 -21.52 14.57
C GLN A 161 0.17 -22.16 13.17
N TYR A 162 -0.20 -21.40 12.17
CA TYR A 162 -0.33 -21.85 10.76
C TYR A 162 0.98 -21.81 9.99
N TRP A 163 2.04 -21.27 10.57
CA TRP A 163 3.36 -21.20 9.96
C TRP A 163 4.38 -22.05 10.72
N LYS A 164 4.06 -23.32 10.83
CA LYS A 164 4.93 -24.32 11.47
C LYS A 164 6.01 -24.83 10.51
#